data_72b22b241e18512bd62b68a6678085a8
#
_entry.id   72b22b241e18512bd62b68a6678085a8
#
_cell.length_a   1.000
_cell.length_b   1.000
_cell.length_c   1.000
_cell.angle_alpha   90.00
_cell.angle_beta   90.00
_cell.angle_gamma   90.00
#
_symmetry.space_group_name_H-M   'P 1'
#
loop_
_entity.id
_entity.type
_entity.pdbx_description
1 polymer ?
#
loop_
_entity_poly.entity_id
_entity_poly.type
_entity_poly.pdbx_seq_one_letter_code
_entity_poly.pdbx_strand_id
1 'polypeptide(L)'
;MKKLLLMIVGAFMLSTSLWAKTLVPLSVYIEDDNSPVGNGYPKFPTDPPTVYIENYTLTFENYHPEYILNIKDENGIVVYSTVVYSTQTQVALPSTLSGNYEIKLVLGYWVFTGWIWL
;
A
#
# COMPACT_ATOMS: atom_id res chain seq x y z
N MET A 1 13.03 -31.60 27.62
CA MET A 1 12.62 -30.48 28.47
C MET A 1 13.07 -29.19 27.88
N LYS A 2 14.35 -28.97 27.83
CA LYS A 2 14.86 -27.70 27.36
C LYS A 2 14.51 -27.45 25.92
N LYS A 3 14.50 -28.48 25.11
CA LYS A 3 14.16 -28.30 23.71
C LYS A 3 12.73 -27.83 23.56
N LEU A 4 11.87 -28.38 24.34
CA LEU A 4 10.49 -27.97 24.28
C LEU A 4 10.32 -26.52 24.65
N LEU A 5 11.06 -26.09 25.66
CA LEU A 5 10.98 -24.71 26.07
C LEU A 5 11.46 -23.77 24.98
N LEU A 6 12.53 -24.12 24.30
CA LEU A 6 13.03 -23.31 23.22
C LEU A 6 12.03 -23.20 22.08
N MET A 7 11.37 -24.29 21.79
CA MET A 7 10.38 -24.25 20.73
C MET A 7 9.21 -23.33 21.08
N ILE A 8 8.80 -23.34 22.31
CA ILE A 8 7.72 -22.45 22.72
C ILE A 8 8.15 -21.02 22.59
N VAL A 9 9.35 -20.69 22.98
CA VAL A 9 9.85 -19.33 22.85
C VAL A 9 9.90 -18.91 21.40
N GLY A 10 10.38 -19.79 20.54
CA GLY A 10 10.44 -19.49 19.13
C GLY A 10 9.07 -19.22 18.54
N ALA A 11 8.11 -20.03 18.90
CA ALA A 11 6.74 -19.84 18.40
C ALA A 11 6.18 -18.53 18.89
N PHE A 12 6.45 -18.16 20.11
CA PHE A 12 5.98 -16.91 20.66
C PHE A 12 6.57 -15.74 19.91
N MET A 13 7.84 -15.78 19.59
CA MET A 13 8.50 -14.72 18.84
C MET A 13 7.90 -14.58 17.45
N LEU A 14 7.60 -15.67 16.81
CA LEU A 14 6.98 -15.64 15.51
C LEU A 14 5.59 -15.00 15.58
N SER A 15 4.85 -15.35 16.59
CA SER A 15 3.54 -14.73 16.78
C SER A 15 3.65 -13.24 16.92
N THR A 16 4.64 -12.79 17.66
CA THR A 16 4.84 -11.37 17.85
C THR A 16 5.11 -10.68 16.52
N SER A 17 5.94 -11.29 15.67
CA SER A 17 6.24 -10.65 14.40
C SER A 17 5.04 -10.64 13.46
N LEU A 18 4.08 -11.53 13.61
CA LEU A 18 2.88 -11.50 12.79
C LEU A 18 2.01 -10.28 13.03
N TRP A 19 2.20 -9.62 14.15
CA TRP A 19 1.40 -8.44 14.47
C TRP A 19 2.02 -7.15 13.97
N ALA A 20 3.23 -7.22 13.44
CA ALA A 20 3.90 -6.02 12.97
C ALA A 20 3.36 -5.63 11.63
N LYS A 21 3.11 -4.34 11.46
CA LYS A 21 2.74 -3.80 10.16
C LYS A 21 3.95 -3.80 9.26
N THR A 22 3.71 -4.06 8.01
CA THR A 22 4.77 -4.07 7.01
C THR A 22 4.68 -2.79 6.21
N LEU A 23 5.79 -2.07 6.12
CA LEU A 23 5.86 -0.86 5.31
C LEU A 23 5.79 -1.26 3.84
N VAL A 24 4.97 -0.53 3.08
CA VAL A 24 4.87 -0.71 1.64
C VAL A 24 5.73 0.35 0.98
N PRO A 25 6.87 -0.01 0.38
CA PRO A 25 7.68 0.97 -0.32
C PRO A 25 6.95 1.46 -1.55
N LEU A 26 6.90 2.76 -1.74
CA LEU A 26 6.19 3.36 -2.86
C LEU A 26 7.14 4.18 -3.69
N SER A 27 6.95 4.10 -5.00
CA SER A 27 7.64 4.93 -5.97
C SER A 27 6.64 5.90 -6.58
N VAL A 28 7.12 7.01 -7.07
CA VAL A 28 6.24 8.01 -7.64
C VAL A 28 6.56 8.20 -9.12
N TYR A 29 5.52 8.39 -9.93
CA TYR A 29 5.70 8.78 -11.31
C TYR A 29 4.50 9.61 -11.76
N ILE A 30 4.65 10.24 -12.93
CA ILE A 30 3.59 11.03 -13.54
C ILE A 30 2.98 10.19 -14.64
N GLU A 31 1.67 10.06 -14.61
CA GLU A 31 0.99 9.18 -15.53
C GLU A 31 0.32 9.91 -16.68
N ASP A 32 0.39 11.17 -16.77
CA ASP A 32 -0.34 11.89 -17.80
C ASP A 32 0.53 12.11 -19.03
N ASP A 33 0.30 11.29 -20.04
CA ASP A 33 1.07 11.37 -21.26
C ASP A 33 0.65 12.50 -22.16
N ASN A 34 -0.52 13.03 -21.94
CA ASN A 34 -1.08 14.03 -22.81
C ASN A 34 -1.00 15.41 -22.24
N SER A 35 -0.36 15.57 -21.12
CA SER A 35 -0.35 16.86 -20.48
C SER A 35 0.44 17.84 -21.31
N PRO A 36 0.07 19.11 -21.28
CA PRO A 36 0.79 20.11 -22.00
C PRO A 36 2.21 20.20 -21.54
N VAL A 37 3.02 20.52 -22.46
CA VAL A 37 4.41 20.59 -22.19
C VAL A 37 4.70 21.65 -21.18
N GLY A 38 5.37 21.26 -20.17
CA GLY A 38 6.16 22.19 -19.44
C GLY A 38 5.51 22.87 -18.29
N ASN A 39 4.32 23.31 -18.45
CA ASN A 39 3.79 24.20 -17.44
C ASN A 39 2.62 23.67 -16.66
N GLY A 40 2.16 22.52 -17.01
CA GLY A 40 0.94 22.02 -16.43
C GLY A 40 1.11 21.25 -15.15
N TYR A 41 2.32 20.85 -14.83
CA TYR A 41 2.51 19.98 -13.70
C TYR A 41 2.69 20.73 -12.41
N PRO A 42 2.17 20.21 -11.34
CA PRO A 42 2.57 20.69 -10.03
C PRO A 42 4.08 20.53 -9.91
N LYS A 43 4.66 21.42 -9.18
CA LYS A 43 6.07 21.52 -9.16
C LYS A 43 6.76 20.28 -8.68
N PHE A 44 6.27 19.66 -7.68
CA PHE A 44 6.87 18.48 -7.13
C PHE A 44 5.87 17.51 -6.76
N PRO A 45 6.19 16.23 -6.89
CA PRO A 45 5.46 15.27 -6.14
C PRO A 45 5.77 15.52 -4.69
N THR A 46 4.79 15.49 -3.90
CA THR A 46 5.04 15.33 -2.50
C THR A 46 5.73 14.01 -2.31
N ASP A 47 6.37 13.82 -1.19
CA ASP A 47 6.90 12.52 -0.88
C ASP A 47 5.80 11.47 -0.94
N PRO A 48 6.13 10.25 -1.33
CA PRO A 48 5.13 9.19 -1.29
C PRO A 48 4.54 9.07 0.09
N PRO A 49 3.26 8.77 0.18
CA PRO A 49 2.66 8.57 1.48
C PRO A 49 3.27 7.37 2.19
N THR A 50 3.22 7.39 3.50
CA THR A 50 3.63 6.24 4.29
C THR A 50 2.43 5.32 4.43
N VAL A 51 2.56 4.12 3.90
CA VAL A 51 1.49 3.13 3.91
C VAL A 51 2.02 1.84 4.49
N TYR A 52 1.27 1.26 5.39
CA TYR A 52 1.59 -0.04 5.97
C TYR A 52 0.50 -1.03 5.59
N ILE A 53 0.87 -2.29 5.53
CA ILE A 53 -0.10 -3.35 5.34
C ILE A 53 -0.01 -4.34 6.48
N GLU A 54 -1.17 -4.77 6.94
CA GLU A 54 -1.27 -5.77 7.98
C GLU A 54 -2.57 -6.54 7.76
N ASN A 55 -2.44 -7.79 7.39
CA ASN A 55 -3.61 -8.68 7.32
C ASN A 55 -4.76 -8.09 6.52
N TYR A 56 -4.52 -7.78 5.25
CA TYR A 56 -5.51 -7.22 4.33
C TYR A 56 -5.99 -5.82 4.68
N THR A 57 -5.31 -5.14 5.58
CA THR A 57 -5.66 -3.77 5.91
C THR A 57 -4.51 -2.86 5.58
N LEU A 58 -4.77 -1.85 4.76
CA LEU A 58 -3.81 -0.78 4.51
C LEU A 58 -4.02 0.32 5.52
N THR A 59 -2.93 0.80 6.10
CA THR A 59 -2.98 1.88 7.08
C THR A 59 -2.22 3.08 6.52
N PHE A 60 -2.88 4.22 6.54
CA PHE A 60 -2.34 5.49 6.05
C PHE A 60 -2.06 6.42 7.22
N GLU A 61 -1.25 7.43 6.97
CA GLU A 61 -0.99 8.44 7.96
C GLU A 61 -2.25 9.26 8.24
N ASN A 62 -2.26 9.94 9.39
CA ASN A 62 -3.42 10.73 9.78
C ASN A 62 -3.68 11.90 8.84
N TYR A 63 -2.64 12.44 8.26
CA TYR A 63 -2.77 13.58 7.36
C TYR A 63 -2.29 13.15 5.99
N HIS A 64 -3.22 13.04 5.07
CA HIS A 64 -2.90 12.69 3.70
C HIS A 64 -4.00 13.24 2.81
N PRO A 65 -3.69 13.47 1.54
CA PRO A 65 -4.74 13.90 0.61
C PRO A 65 -5.64 12.73 0.25
N GLU A 66 -6.67 13.02 -0.49
CA GLU A 66 -7.56 11.98 -1.00
C GLU A 66 -6.90 11.30 -2.18
N TYR A 67 -6.90 9.98 -2.19
CA TYR A 67 -6.33 9.19 -3.27
C TYR A 67 -7.41 8.33 -3.92
N ILE A 68 -7.16 7.96 -5.16
CA ILE A 68 -7.86 6.82 -5.76
C ILE A 68 -6.93 5.63 -5.61
N LEU A 69 -7.42 4.59 -4.97
CA LEU A 69 -6.64 3.38 -4.74
C LEU A 69 -7.04 2.33 -5.75
N ASN A 70 -6.07 1.80 -6.48
CA ASN A 70 -6.28 0.69 -7.39
C ASN A 70 -5.36 -0.44 -7.01
N ILE A 71 -5.90 -1.65 -6.98
CA ILE A 71 -5.12 -2.85 -6.76
C ILE A 71 -5.13 -3.63 -8.08
N LYS A 72 -3.96 -3.92 -8.60
CA LYS A 72 -3.81 -4.63 -9.87
C LYS A 72 -3.14 -5.96 -9.65
N ASP A 73 -3.56 -6.96 -10.41
CA ASP A 73 -2.92 -8.25 -10.36
C ASP A 73 -1.65 -8.25 -11.22
N GLU A 74 -1.02 -9.41 -11.32
CA GLU A 74 0.22 -9.52 -12.07
C GLU A 74 0.05 -9.27 -13.56
N ASN A 75 -1.17 -9.38 -14.04
CA ASN A 75 -1.47 -9.13 -15.44
C ASN A 75 -1.85 -7.69 -15.71
N GLY A 76 -1.82 -6.85 -14.69
CA GLY A 76 -2.17 -5.44 -14.86
C GLY A 76 -3.65 -5.17 -14.82
N ILE A 77 -4.45 -6.12 -14.39
CA ILE A 77 -5.89 -5.96 -14.33
C ILE A 77 -6.28 -5.45 -12.96
N VAL A 78 -7.09 -4.39 -12.93
CA VAL A 78 -7.57 -3.84 -11.68
C VAL A 78 -8.57 -4.81 -11.08
N VAL A 79 -8.26 -5.30 -9.89
CA VAL A 79 -9.12 -6.25 -9.18
C VAL A 79 -9.87 -5.59 -8.04
N TYR A 80 -9.49 -4.37 -7.67
CA TYR A 80 -10.18 -3.64 -6.62
C TYR A 80 -9.86 -2.16 -6.77
N SER A 81 -10.83 -1.30 -6.55
CA SER A 81 -10.65 0.14 -6.66
C SER A 81 -11.56 0.83 -5.65
N THR A 82 -11.04 1.84 -5.00
CA THR A 82 -11.83 2.62 -4.06
C THR A 82 -11.20 4.00 -3.89
N VAL A 83 -11.94 4.90 -3.28
CA VAL A 83 -11.41 6.21 -2.91
C VAL A 83 -10.97 6.16 -1.47
N VAL A 84 -9.78 6.69 -1.21
CA VAL A 84 -9.26 6.82 0.16
C VAL A 84 -9.39 8.29 0.53
N TYR A 85 -10.37 8.59 1.38
CA TYR A 85 -10.63 9.96 1.75
C TYR A 85 -9.55 10.48 2.70
N SER A 86 -9.39 11.78 2.74
CA SER A 86 -8.34 12.39 3.55
C SER A 86 -8.51 12.11 5.05
N THR A 87 -9.71 11.79 5.47
CA THR A 87 -9.98 11.45 6.86
C THR A 87 -9.89 9.96 7.14
N GLN A 88 -9.64 9.16 6.11
CA GLN A 88 -9.66 7.72 6.23
C GLN A 88 -8.24 7.22 6.43
N THR A 89 -8.01 6.50 7.51
CA THR A 89 -6.67 6.01 7.82
C THR A 89 -6.52 4.52 7.60
N GLN A 90 -7.60 3.80 7.33
CA GLN A 90 -7.53 2.37 7.10
C GLN A 90 -8.43 1.98 5.94
N VAL A 91 -7.95 1.05 5.14
CA VAL A 91 -8.70 0.51 4.02
C VAL A 91 -8.59 -1.00 4.08
N ALA A 92 -9.75 -1.66 4.14
CA ALA A 92 -9.78 -3.12 4.12
C ALA A 92 -9.78 -3.60 2.68
N LEU A 93 -8.90 -4.52 2.36
CA LEU A 93 -8.83 -5.14 1.05
C LEU A 93 -9.63 -6.43 1.04
N PRO A 94 -10.12 -6.85 -0.13
CA PRO A 94 -10.87 -8.11 -0.19
C PRO A 94 -10.01 -9.29 0.26
N SER A 95 -10.54 -10.08 1.16
CA SER A 95 -9.81 -11.22 1.68
C SER A 95 -9.71 -12.37 0.69
N THR A 96 -10.40 -12.26 -0.43
CA THR A 96 -10.33 -13.26 -1.49
C THR A 96 -9.07 -13.11 -2.34
N LEU A 97 -8.37 -11.98 -2.23
CA LEU A 97 -7.15 -11.78 -2.99
C LEU A 97 -6.02 -12.59 -2.38
N SER A 98 -5.16 -13.12 -3.23
CA SER A 98 -4.05 -13.93 -2.79
C SER A 98 -2.93 -13.81 -3.79
N GLY A 99 -1.73 -13.48 -3.31
CA GLY A 99 -0.56 -13.38 -4.16
C GLY A 99 0.00 -11.97 -4.21
N ASN A 100 0.71 -11.70 -5.27
CA ASN A 100 1.35 -10.42 -5.52
C ASN A 100 0.41 -9.47 -6.22
N TYR A 101 0.30 -8.27 -5.70
CA TYR A 101 -0.53 -7.24 -6.31
C TYR A 101 0.20 -5.93 -6.30
N GLU A 102 -0.05 -5.13 -7.32
CA GLU A 102 0.46 -3.78 -7.38
C GLU A 102 -0.58 -2.82 -6.81
N ILE A 103 -0.14 -1.99 -5.86
CA ILE A 103 -1.00 -0.96 -5.31
C ILE A 103 -0.66 0.34 -6.04
N LYS A 104 -1.68 1.07 -6.46
CA LYS A 104 -1.53 2.39 -7.06
C LYS A 104 -2.39 3.38 -6.32
N LEU A 105 -1.77 4.47 -5.91
CA LEU A 105 -2.47 5.60 -5.30
C LEU A 105 -2.36 6.77 -6.26
N VAL A 106 -3.50 7.24 -6.75
CA VAL A 106 -3.54 8.29 -7.76
C VAL A 106 -3.95 9.60 -7.12
N LEU A 107 -3.13 10.60 -7.32
CA LEU A 107 -3.36 11.95 -6.82
C LEU A 107 -3.13 12.91 -7.97
N GLY A 108 -4.19 13.23 -8.72
CA GLY A 108 -4.06 14.06 -9.91
C GLY A 108 -3.15 13.41 -10.92
N TYR A 109 -2.07 14.11 -11.28
CA TYR A 109 -1.10 13.56 -12.21
C TYR A 109 -0.13 12.60 -11.57
N TRP A 110 -0.10 12.54 -10.25
CA TRP A 110 0.90 11.76 -9.55
C TRP A 110 0.37 10.38 -9.22
N VAL A 111 1.21 9.39 -9.41
CA VAL A 111 0.84 8.01 -9.07
C VAL A 111 1.94 7.45 -8.18
N PHE A 112 1.53 6.93 -7.04
CA PHE A 112 2.43 6.25 -6.11
C PHE A 112 2.14 4.76 -6.23
N THR A 113 3.18 3.98 -6.46
CA THR A 113 2.99 2.56 -6.75
C THR A 113 3.96 1.72 -5.94
N GLY A 114 3.50 0.55 -5.57
CA GLY A 114 4.31 -0.41 -4.85
C GLY A 114 3.70 -1.79 -4.99
N TRP A 115 4.36 -2.75 -4.38
CA TRP A 115 3.91 -4.13 -4.43
C TRP A 115 3.54 -4.60 -3.05
N ILE A 116 2.47 -5.37 -2.97
CA ILE A 116 2.05 -5.98 -1.73
C ILE A 116 1.82 -7.47 -1.97
N TRP A 117 1.97 -8.22 -0.90
CA TRP A 117 1.74 -9.65 -0.93
C TRP A 117 0.56 -9.98 -0.03
N LEU A 118 -0.45 -10.62 -0.59
CA LEU A 118 -1.65 -10.95 0.18
C LEU A 118 -1.84 -12.45 0.31
#